data_8e0a43021f91d47243a7a18e613a8049
#
_entry.id   8e0a43021f91d47243a7a18e613a8049
#
_cell.length_a   1.000
_cell.length_b   1.000
_cell.length_c   1.000
_cell.angle_alpha   90.00
_cell.angle_beta   90.00
_cell.angle_gamma   90.00
#
_symmetry.space_group_name_H-M   'P 1'
#
loop_
_entity.id
_entity.type
_entity.pdbx_description
1 polymer ?
#
loop_
_entity_poly.entity_id
_entity_poly.type
_entity_poly.pdbx_seq_one_letter_code
_entity_poly.pdbx_strand_id
1 'polypeptide(L)'
;GALLLFIVIFFFFFFIFKSFLQNTGHFLQNFIELSFWNAAFTEIDWQSKWTIFYWSWWIAWSPYVGMFIARVSRGRTIREFIIGVLLIPSLLSFFWMSAFGSSAISMDLHGNTLVQEAVHNNVSSTLFVFLDQYPLGMIVSGVAVIVVMLFFITSADAGSLVIDMITSGGSTQTPAWQRIFWSLLEGGAAAILLLGGGLLALQTAALSMALPFAIVMLLICYSLYKGLSDEANAAENMESNNTNNNDKREDDPNIGDTTGEDTEEEIKIDKKDTQKKRKAKSTTKKSKKTKTLKSMKTR
;
A
#
# COMPACT_ATOMS: atom_id res chain seq x y z
N GLY A 1 24.70 36.21 -12.47
CA GLY A 1 24.41 34.79 -12.76
C GLY A 1 23.69 34.08 -11.60
N ALA A 2 24.34 33.91 -10.44
CA ALA A 2 23.79 33.14 -9.32
C ALA A 2 22.53 33.76 -8.72
N LEU A 3 22.47 35.09 -8.61
CA LEU A 3 21.28 35.80 -8.08
C LEU A 3 20.05 35.64 -8.99
N LEU A 4 20.25 35.65 -10.30
CA LEU A 4 19.18 35.47 -11.27
C LEU A 4 18.67 34.02 -11.25
N LEU A 5 19.57 33.03 -11.14
CA LEU A 5 19.22 31.63 -10.96
C LEU A 5 18.45 31.41 -9.66
N PHE A 6 18.88 32.03 -8.56
CA PHE A 6 18.16 31.95 -7.27
C PHE A 6 16.76 32.55 -7.37
N ILE A 7 16.58 33.70 -8.03
CA ILE A 7 15.27 34.33 -8.21
C ILE A 7 14.36 33.41 -9.03
N VAL A 8 14.86 32.81 -10.13
CA VAL A 8 14.07 31.91 -10.98
C VAL A 8 13.64 30.65 -10.20
N ILE A 9 14.57 30.02 -9.47
CA ILE A 9 14.26 28.83 -8.64
C ILE A 9 13.27 29.20 -7.53
N PHE A 10 13.48 30.33 -6.87
CA PHE A 10 12.60 30.80 -5.78
C PHE A 10 11.20 31.11 -6.30
N PHE A 11 11.08 31.79 -7.45
CA PHE A 11 9.80 32.13 -8.06
C PHE A 11 9.02 30.88 -8.50
N PHE A 12 9.72 29.89 -9.07
CA PHE A 12 9.15 28.61 -9.47
C PHE A 12 8.69 27.79 -8.25
N PHE A 13 9.50 27.74 -7.20
CA PHE A 13 9.13 27.09 -5.94
C PHE A 13 7.90 27.74 -5.30
N PHE A 14 7.82 29.06 -5.30
CA PHE A 14 6.70 29.80 -4.75
C PHE A 14 5.41 29.56 -5.56
N PHE A 15 5.51 29.48 -6.88
CA PHE A 15 4.41 29.13 -7.75
C PHE A 15 3.86 27.72 -7.44
N ILE A 16 4.72 26.73 -7.35
CA ILE A 16 4.31 25.35 -7.05
C ILE A 16 3.64 25.27 -5.68
N PHE A 17 4.20 25.91 -4.67
CA PHE A 17 3.64 25.88 -3.32
C PHE A 17 2.28 26.59 -3.25
N LYS A 18 2.13 27.73 -3.92
CA LYS A 18 0.87 28.44 -4.05
C LYS A 18 -0.19 27.58 -4.77
N SER A 19 0.19 26.96 -5.87
CA SER A 19 -0.68 26.04 -6.62
C SER A 19 -1.07 24.83 -5.79
N PHE A 20 -0.15 24.24 -5.03
CA PHE A 20 -0.43 23.12 -4.14
C PHE A 20 -1.50 23.47 -3.09
N LEU A 21 -1.35 24.61 -2.40
CA LEU A 21 -2.33 25.05 -1.41
C LEU A 21 -3.69 25.32 -2.03
N GLN A 22 -3.71 26.03 -3.16
CA GLN A 22 -4.96 26.38 -3.86
C GLN A 22 -5.66 25.13 -4.40
N ASN A 23 -4.95 24.24 -5.07
CA ASN A 23 -5.52 23.02 -5.65
C ASN A 23 -6.02 22.08 -4.56
N THR A 24 -5.28 21.93 -3.46
CA THR A 24 -5.72 21.13 -2.31
C THR A 24 -6.99 21.70 -1.68
N GLY A 25 -7.03 23.00 -1.47
CA GLY A 25 -8.23 23.67 -0.95
C GLY A 25 -9.45 23.51 -1.86
N HIS A 26 -9.25 23.71 -3.17
CA HIS A 26 -10.31 23.52 -4.17
C HIS A 26 -10.81 22.08 -4.23
N PHE A 27 -9.90 21.10 -4.20
CA PHE A 27 -10.25 19.68 -4.16
C PHE A 27 -11.08 19.34 -2.93
N LEU A 28 -10.66 19.78 -1.74
CA LEU A 28 -11.39 19.50 -0.51
C LEU A 28 -12.76 20.16 -0.47
N GLN A 29 -12.88 21.38 -1.00
CA GLN A 29 -14.15 22.10 -1.09
C GLN A 29 -15.15 21.41 -2.03
N ASN A 30 -14.68 20.88 -3.17
CA ASN A 30 -15.53 20.27 -4.20
C ASN A 30 -15.49 18.74 -4.19
N PHE A 31 -14.95 18.14 -3.14
CA PHE A 31 -14.71 16.70 -3.05
C PHE A 31 -15.97 15.86 -3.30
N ILE A 32 -17.11 16.26 -2.73
CA ILE A 32 -18.38 15.54 -2.87
C ILE A 32 -18.89 15.66 -4.30
N GLU A 33 -18.92 16.86 -4.87
CA GLU A 33 -19.34 17.12 -6.24
C GLU A 33 -18.51 16.32 -7.26
N LEU A 34 -17.19 16.39 -7.14
CA LEU A 34 -16.25 15.64 -8.00
C LEU A 34 -16.41 14.13 -7.87
N SER A 35 -16.75 13.63 -6.68
CA SER A 35 -16.94 12.20 -6.43
C SER A 35 -18.21 11.63 -7.05
N PHE A 36 -19.26 12.43 -7.17
CA PHE A 36 -20.55 12.04 -7.75
C PHE A 36 -20.73 12.50 -9.22
N TRP A 37 -19.77 13.24 -9.75
CA TRP A 37 -19.83 13.67 -11.13
C TRP A 37 -19.69 12.49 -12.11
N ASN A 38 -20.70 12.24 -12.92
CA ASN A 38 -20.79 11.09 -13.82
C ASN A 38 -21.00 11.48 -15.29
N ALA A 39 -20.89 12.76 -15.64
CA ALA A 39 -21.07 13.28 -17.00
C ALA A 39 -22.43 12.92 -17.66
N ALA A 40 -23.50 12.75 -16.85
CA ALA A 40 -24.80 12.25 -17.31
C ALA A 40 -25.46 13.10 -18.44
N PHE A 41 -25.07 14.37 -18.54
CA PHE A 41 -25.64 15.33 -19.49
C PHE A 41 -24.63 15.78 -20.55
N THR A 42 -23.50 15.11 -20.67
CA THR A 42 -22.44 15.44 -21.63
C THR A 42 -22.01 14.18 -22.38
N GLU A 43 -21.76 14.29 -23.68
CA GLU A 43 -21.22 13.18 -24.50
C GLU A 43 -19.69 13.05 -24.38
N ILE A 44 -19.13 13.34 -23.22
CA ILE A 44 -17.69 13.26 -23.00
C ILE A 44 -17.34 11.86 -22.52
N ASP A 45 -16.38 11.25 -23.17
CA ASP A 45 -15.89 9.88 -22.90
C ASP A 45 -14.93 9.82 -21.67
N TRP A 46 -15.10 10.77 -20.76
CA TRP A 46 -14.26 10.92 -19.56
C TRP A 46 -14.41 9.73 -18.62
N GLN A 47 -15.64 9.29 -18.39
CA GLN A 47 -15.92 8.23 -17.42
C GLN A 47 -15.24 6.92 -17.78
N SER A 48 -15.30 6.51 -19.05
CA SER A 48 -14.66 5.26 -19.50
C SER A 48 -13.14 5.36 -19.49
N LYS A 49 -12.59 6.49 -19.93
CA LYS A 49 -11.15 6.67 -20.08
C LYS A 49 -10.42 6.91 -18.76
N TRP A 50 -11.08 7.55 -17.79
CA TRP A 50 -10.45 7.97 -16.54
C TRP A 50 -11.07 7.30 -15.31
N THR A 51 -12.36 7.50 -15.06
CA THR A 51 -12.98 7.01 -13.83
C THR A 51 -13.01 5.50 -13.76
N ILE A 52 -13.60 4.84 -14.78
CA ILE A 52 -13.72 3.38 -14.82
C ILE A 52 -12.33 2.74 -14.91
N PHE A 53 -11.45 3.32 -15.72
CA PHE A 53 -10.08 2.84 -15.87
C PHE A 53 -9.34 2.83 -14.52
N TYR A 54 -9.27 3.96 -13.83
CA TYR A 54 -8.54 4.07 -12.55
C TYR A 54 -9.17 3.23 -11.44
N TRP A 55 -10.50 3.23 -11.30
CA TRP A 55 -11.17 2.39 -10.32
C TRP A 55 -10.93 0.91 -10.55
N SER A 56 -11.03 0.45 -11.78
CA SER A 56 -10.78 -0.95 -12.14
C SER A 56 -9.32 -1.33 -11.86
N TRP A 57 -8.39 -0.49 -12.22
CA TRP A 57 -6.97 -0.69 -11.91
C TRP A 57 -6.71 -0.80 -10.42
N TRP A 58 -7.21 0.15 -9.63
CA TRP A 58 -7.04 0.14 -8.18
C TRP A 58 -7.68 -1.10 -7.53
N ILE A 59 -8.85 -1.51 -7.96
CA ILE A 59 -9.52 -2.72 -7.49
C ILE A 59 -8.69 -3.96 -7.80
N ALA A 60 -8.22 -4.12 -9.04
CA ALA A 60 -7.40 -5.27 -9.44
C ALA A 60 -6.06 -5.32 -8.68
N TRP A 61 -5.49 -4.16 -8.37
CA TRP A 61 -4.18 -4.04 -7.73
C TRP A 61 -4.23 -4.08 -6.19
N SER A 62 -5.34 -3.69 -5.58
CA SER A 62 -5.47 -3.52 -4.13
C SER A 62 -5.14 -4.77 -3.29
N PRO A 63 -5.48 -6.02 -3.67
CA PRO A 63 -5.13 -7.19 -2.89
C PRO A 63 -3.60 -7.40 -2.81
N TYR A 64 -2.89 -7.14 -3.90
CA TYR A 64 -1.43 -7.27 -3.97
C TYR A 64 -0.74 -6.23 -3.09
N VAL A 65 -1.12 -4.98 -3.24
CA VAL A 65 -0.57 -3.87 -2.44
C VAL A 65 -0.94 -4.02 -0.97
N GLY A 66 -2.18 -4.40 -0.66
CA GLY A 66 -2.63 -4.64 0.70
C GLY A 66 -1.80 -5.71 1.41
N MET A 67 -1.53 -6.84 0.76
CA MET A 67 -0.70 -7.92 1.31
C MET A 67 0.76 -7.47 1.48
N PHE A 68 1.32 -6.74 0.52
CA PHE A 68 2.67 -6.20 0.60
C PHE A 68 2.81 -5.22 1.77
N ILE A 69 1.91 -4.23 1.86
CA ILE A 69 1.94 -3.22 2.92
C ILE A 69 1.72 -3.87 4.29
N ALA A 70 0.80 -4.83 4.42
CA ALA A 70 0.59 -5.56 5.67
C ALA A 70 1.85 -6.30 6.13
N ARG A 71 2.63 -6.86 5.20
CA ARG A 71 3.89 -7.53 5.51
C ARG A 71 4.97 -6.56 6.02
N VAL A 72 5.07 -5.38 5.42
CA VAL A 72 6.07 -4.36 5.78
C VAL A 72 5.70 -3.63 7.07
N SER A 73 4.41 -3.59 7.40
CA SER A 73 3.86 -2.84 8.55
C SER A 73 3.77 -3.63 9.84
N ARG A 74 4.44 -4.78 9.96
CA ARG A 74 4.43 -5.59 11.19
C ARG A 74 4.92 -4.81 12.40
N GLY A 75 4.16 -4.88 13.49
CA GLY A 75 4.48 -4.21 14.76
C GLY A 75 3.98 -2.77 14.87
N ARG A 76 3.29 -2.25 13.85
CA ARG A 76 2.59 -0.96 13.92
C ARG A 76 1.17 -1.12 14.39
N THR A 77 0.63 -0.08 15.02
CA THR A 77 -0.79 -0.03 15.38
C THR A 77 -1.66 0.18 14.12
N ILE A 78 -2.92 -0.28 14.16
CA ILE A 78 -3.87 -0.08 13.05
C ILE A 78 -4.04 1.41 12.72
N ARG A 79 -4.06 2.26 13.76
CA ARG A 79 -4.16 3.72 13.59
C ARG A 79 -2.97 4.31 12.83
N GLU A 80 -1.74 3.96 13.21
CA GLU A 80 -0.52 4.40 12.52
C GLU A 80 -0.49 3.90 11.08
N PHE A 81 -0.93 2.67 10.86
CA PHE A 81 -1.04 2.09 9.53
C PHE A 81 -2.00 2.89 8.64
N ILE A 82 -3.23 3.13 9.09
CA ILE A 82 -4.25 3.85 8.33
C ILE A 82 -3.77 5.28 8.01
N ILE A 83 -3.28 6.01 9.01
CA ILE A 83 -2.78 7.38 8.83
C ILE A 83 -1.62 7.39 7.82
N GLY A 84 -0.65 6.49 7.97
CA GLY A 84 0.52 6.44 7.08
C GLY A 84 0.15 6.11 5.63
N VAL A 85 -0.75 5.14 5.43
CA VAL A 85 -1.15 4.69 4.07
C VAL A 85 -2.07 5.69 3.38
N LEU A 86 -2.90 6.43 4.11
CA LEU A 86 -3.81 7.40 3.50
C LEU A 86 -3.18 8.78 3.33
N LEU A 87 -2.56 9.34 4.37
CA LEU A 87 -2.10 10.73 4.31
C LEU A 87 -0.83 10.91 3.49
N ILE A 88 0.18 10.06 3.66
CA ILE A 88 1.48 10.28 3.01
C ILE A 88 1.37 10.17 1.48
N PRO A 89 0.78 9.12 0.89
CA PRO A 89 0.62 9.03 -0.56
C PRO A 89 -0.31 10.11 -1.11
N SER A 90 -1.38 10.47 -0.40
CA SER A 90 -2.32 11.51 -0.85
C SER A 90 -1.66 12.87 -0.91
N LEU A 91 -0.92 13.27 0.12
CA LEU A 91 -0.17 14.54 0.13
C LEU A 91 0.90 14.58 -0.96
N LEU A 92 1.61 13.46 -1.15
CA LEU A 92 2.59 13.36 -2.24
C LEU A 92 1.91 13.48 -3.61
N SER A 93 0.76 12.86 -3.81
CA SER A 93 -0.01 12.96 -5.05
C SER A 93 -0.50 14.39 -5.30
N PHE A 94 -1.01 15.07 -4.29
CA PHE A 94 -1.41 16.48 -4.42
C PHE A 94 -0.24 17.38 -4.79
N PHE A 95 0.91 17.17 -4.14
CA PHE A 95 2.13 17.90 -4.46
C PHE A 95 2.59 17.61 -5.90
N TRP A 96 2.61 16.33 -6.30
CA TRP A 96 2.99 15.91 -7.64
C TRP A 96 2.09 16.52 -8.71
N MET A 97 0.78 16.41 -8.55
CA MET A 97 -0.21 16.98 -9.48
C MET A 97 -0.12 18.51 -9.55
N SER A 98 0.16 19.17 -8.44
CA SER A 98 0.37 20.61 -8.43
C SER A 98 1.68 21.02 -9.09
N ALA A 99 2.77 20.28 -8.88
CA ALA A 99 4.05 20.60 -9.47
C ALA A 99 4.05 20.40 -10.98
N PHE A 100 3.63 19.22 -11.46
CA PHE A 100 3.66 18.90 -12.89
C PHE A 100 2.41 19.39 -13.62
N GLY A 101 1.22 19.15 -13.06
CA GLY A 101 -0.04 19.51 -13.70
C GLY A 101 -0.23 21.02 -13.82
N SER A 102 -0.05 21.77 -12.73
CA SER A 102 -0.19 23.23 -12.79
C SER A 102 0.88 23.89 -13.67
N SER A 103 2.09 23.33 -13.70
CA SER A 103 3.16 23.84 -14.58
C SER A 103 2.83 23.58 -16.06
N ALA A 104 2.32 22.40 -16.41
CA ALA A 104 1.90 22.09 -17.77
C ALA A 104 0.73 22.97 -18.22
N ILE A 105 -0.29 23.15 -17.37
CA ILE A 105 -1.42 24.05 -17.64
C ILE A 105 -0.94 25.51 -17.79
N SER A 106 0.01 25.94 -16.96
CA SER A 106 0.57 27.30 -17.06
C SER A 106 1.30 27.50 -18.40
N MET A 107 2.02 26.50 -18.91
CA MET A 107 2.66 26.56 -20.23
C MET A 107 1.63 26.74 -21.35
N ASP A 108 0.57 25.95 -21.32
CA ASP A 108 -0.50 26.00 -22.30
C ASP A 108 -1.20 27.37 -22.29
N LEU A 109 -1.53 27.90 -21.14
CA LEU A 109 -2.12 29.23 -20.98
C LEU A 109 -1.24 30.37 -21.49
N HIS A 110 0.10 30.18 -21.52
CA HIS A 110 1.05 31.12 -22.09
C HIS A 110 1.36 30.87 -23.56
N GLY A 111 0.59 30.01 -24.24
CA GLY A 111 0.68 29.75 -25.66
C GLY A 111 1.66 28.65 -26.09
N ASN A 112 2.21 27.89 -25.15
CA ASN A 112 3.01 26.70 -25.47
C ASN A 112 2.15 25.43 -25.42
N THR A 113 1.55 25.06 -26.56
CA THR A 113 0.61 23.93 -26.69
C THR A 113 1.26 22.57 -26.89
N LEU A 114 2.60 22.48 -26.88
CA LEU A 114 3.32 21.23 -27.18
C LEU A 114 2.95 20.09 -26.23
N VAL A 115 2.72 20.40 -24.94
CA VAL A 115 2.33 19.39 -23.94
C VAL A 115 0.90 18.90 -24.21
N GLN A 116 -0.03 19.81 -24.56
CA GLN A 116 -1.39 19.48 -24.92
C GLN A 116 -1.43 18.60 -26.18
N GLU A 117 -0.67 18.94 -27.22
CA GLU A 117 -0.55 18.13 -28.43
C GLU A 117 0.03 16.74 -28.14
N ALA A 118 1.01 16.65 -27.27
CA ALA A 118 1.58 15.36 -26.84
C ALA A 118 0.53 14.49 -26.13
N VAL A 119 -0.31 15.06 -25.28
CA VAL A 119 -1.42 14.35 -24.63
C VAL A 119 -2.40 13.79 -25.66
N HIS A 120 -2.73 14.54 -26.71
CA HIS A 120 -3.63 14.08 -27.76
C HIS A 120 -3.01 13.00 -28.65
N ASN A 121 -1.73 13.11 -28.96
CA ASN A 121 -1.07 12.20 -29.90
C ASN A 121 -0.53 10.94 -29.20
N ASN A 122 0.12 11.09 -28.06
CA ASN A 122 0.72 9.98 -27.31
C ASN A 122 0.94 10.35 -25.84
N VAL A 123 0.03 9.97 -24.99
CA VAL A 123 0.09 10.22 -23.54
C VAL A 123 1.40 9.74 -22.91
N SER A 124 1.96 8.62 -23.39
CA SER A 124 3.18 8.04 -22.82
C SER A 124 4.43 8.91 -23.02
N SER A 125 4.47 9.77 -24.04
CA SER A 125 5.58 10.68 -24.29
C SER A 125 5.43 12.05 -23.61
N THR A 126 4.25 12.35 -23.09
CA THR A 126 3.91 13.69 -22.55
C THR A 126 4.86 14.17 -21.48
N LEU A 127 5.30 13.29 -20.57
CA LEU A 127 6.27 13.64 -19.52
C LEU A 127 7.58 14.14 -20.13
N PHE A 128 8.08 13.48 -21.14
CA PHE A 128 9.35 13.84 -21.78
C PHE A 128 9.24 15.13 -22.58
N VAL A 129 8.14 15.33 -23.30
CA VAL A 129 7.84 16.60 -23.99
C VAL A 129 7.75 17.76 -23.01
N PHE A 130 7.13 17.55 -21.84
CA PHE A 130 7.08 18.54 -20.77
C PHE A 130 8.47 18.86 -20.20
N LEU A 131 9.28 17.85 -19.91
CA LEU A 131 10.63 18.06 -19.37
C LEU A 131 11.57 18.74 -20.35
N ASP A 132 11.39 18.53 -21.65
CA ASP A 132 12.18 19.14 -22.70
C ASP A 132 11.95 20.65 -22.85
N GLN A 133 10.86 21.18 -22.28
CA GLN A 133 10.60 22.62 -22.22
C GLN A 133 11.50 23.36 -21.21
N TYR A 134 12.20 22.65 -20.36
CA TYR A 134 13.06 23.23 -19.32
C TYR A 134 14.54 23.19 -19.70
N PRO A 135 15.36 24.11 -19.18
CA PRO A 135 16.81 24.01 -19.33
C PRO A 135 17.30 22.68 -18.74
N LEU A 136 18.23 22.02 -19.45
CA LEU A 136 18.74 20.69 -19.15
C LEU A 136 17.69 19.54 -19.35
N GLY A 137 16.66 19.73 -20.17
CA GLY A 137 15.59 18.77 -20.43
C GLY A 137 16.11 17.36 -20.73
N MET A 138 17.13 17.22 -21.55
CA MET A 138 17.75 15.92 -21.87
C MET A 138 18.29 15.21 -20.62
N ILE A 139 18.96 15.93 -19.71
CA ILE A 139 19.52 15.34 -18.47
C ILE A 139 18.38 14.94 -17.54
N VAL A 140 17.39 15.81 -17.36
CA VAL A 140 16.24 15.56 -16.50
C VAL A 140 15.40 14.40 -17.04
N SER A 141 15.22 14.31 -18.35
CA SER A 141 14.56 13.17 -19.02
C SER A 141 15.33 11.86 -18.79
N GLY A 142 16.66 11.89 -18.85
CA GLY A 142 17.48 10.72 -18.50
C GLY A 142 17.28 10.27 -17.05
N VAL A 143 17.24 11.21 -16.11
CA VAL A 143 16.93 10.91 -14.70
C VAL A 143 15.51 10.37 -14.57
N ALA A 144 14.53 10.93 -15.27
CA ALA A 144 13.15 10.45 -15.26
C ALA A 144 13.04 9.00 -15.75
N VAL A 145 13.77 8.62 -16.80
CA VAL A 145 13.84 7.22 -17.26
C VAL A 145 14.36 6.29 -16.15
N ILE A 146 15.43 6.67 -15.47
CA ILE A 146 15.98 5.87 -14.36
C ILE A 146 14.96 5.73 -13.23
N VAL A 147 14.29 6.82 -12.87
CA VAL A 147 13.24 6.80 -11.83
C VAL A 147 12.08 5.88 -12.23
N VAL A 148 11.59 5.98 -13.46
CA VAL A 148 10.53 5.09 -13.99
C VAL A 148 10.96 3.63 -13.96
N MET A 149 12.21 3.33 -14.36
CA MET A 149 12.75 1.96 -14.26
C MET A 149 12.79 1.45 -12.82
N LEU A 150 13.22 2.26 -11.87
CA LEU A 150 13.25 1.89 -10.45
C LEU A 150 11.85 1.65 -9.90
N PHE A 151 10.87 2.48 -10.26
CA PHE A 151 9.47 2.26 -9.90
C PHE A 151 8.91 0.97 -10.49
N PHE A 152 9.23 0.67 -11.75
CA PHE A 152 8.83 -0.58 -12.38
C PHE A 152 9.42 -1.79 -11.66
N ILE A 153 10.71 -1.79 -11.38
CA ILE A 153 11.42 -2.88 -10.69
C ILE A 153 10.81 -3.13 -9.30
N THR A 154 10.60 -2.06 -8.52
CA THR A 154 10.04 -2.19 -7.16
C THR A 154 8.58 -2.67 -7.18
N SER A 155 7.79 -2.26 -8.15
CA SER A 155 6.41 -2.72 -8.31
C SER A 155 6.34 -4.18 -8.75
N ALA A 156 7.20 -4.61 -9.67
CA ALA A 156 7.30 -5.99 -10.12
C ALA A 156 7.78 -6.93 -9.00
N ASP A 157 8.76 -6.50 -8.20
CA ASP A 157 9.23 -7.28 -7.04
C ASP A 157 8.12 -7.46 -5.99
N ALA A 158 7.35 -6.40 -5.73
CA ALA A 158 6.19 -6.46 -4.83
C ALA A 158 5.10 -7.42 -5.37
N GLY A 159 4.79 -7.37 -6.66
CA GLY A 159 3.83 -8.25 -7.33
C GLY A 159 4.25 -9.72 -7.23
N SER A 160 5.46 -10.02 -7.67
CA SER A 160 6.04 -11.37 -7.63
C SER A 160 6.07 -11.97 -6.22
N LEU A 161 6.41 -11.14 -5.21
CA LEU A 161 6.40 -11.55 -3.82
C LEU A 161 5.00 -11.99 -3.35
N VAL A 162 3.97 -11.25 -3.75
CA VAL A 162 2.59 -11.55 -3.36
C VAL A 162 2.08 -12.80 -4.07
N ILE A 163 2.35 -12.94 -5.38
CA ILE A 163 2.00 -14.14 -6.14
C ILE A 163 2.67 -15.37 -5.53
N ASP A 164 3.94 -15.25 -5.18
CA ASP A 164 4.71 -16.31 -4.52
C ASP A 164 4.10 -16.72 -3.17
N MET A 165 3.64 -15.76 -2.36
CA MET A 165 2.94 -16.03 -1.10
C MET A 165 1.59 -16.70 -1.31
N ILE A 166 0.79 -16.25 -2.27
CA ILE A 166 -0.54 -16.83 -2.57
C ILE A 166 -0.38 -18.27 -3.03
N THR A 167 0.53 -18.52 -3.97
CA THR A 167 0.75 -19.86 -4.54
C THR A 167 1.40 -20.86 -3.56
N SER A 168 2.05 -20.34 -2.52
CA SER A 168 2.65 -21.14 -1.45
C SER A 168 1.74 -21.32 -0.23
N GLY A 169 0.43 -21.02 -0.35
CA GLY A 169 -0.52 -21.15 0.74
C GLY A 169 -0.23 -20.22 1.94
N GLY A 170 0.28 -19.03 1.68
CA GLY A 170 0.62 -18.02 2.70
C GLY A 170 2.01 -18.19 3.33
N SER A 171 2.85 -19.11 2.83
CA SER A 171 4.22 -19.28 3.31
C SER A 171 5.07 -18.07 2.95
N THR A 172 5.80 -17.54 3.95
CA THR A 172 6.73 -16.44 3.75
C THR A 172 8.18 -16.90 3.49
N GLN A 173 8.43 -18.21 3.52
CA GLN A 173 9.75 -18.84 3.29
C GLN A 173 9.70 -19.69 2.04
N THR A 174 9.64 -19.06 0.90
CA THR A 174 9.65 -19.71 -0.41
C THR A 174 11.07 -19.80 -0.97
N PRO A 175 11.39 -20.82 -1.77
CA PRO A 175 12.68 -20.91 -2.43
C PRO A 175 12.86 -19.79 -3.48
N ALA A 176 14.07 -19.27 -3.61
CA ALA A 176 14.36 -18.12 -4.49
C ALA A 176 13.99 -18.41 -5.98
N TRP A 177 14.12 -19.64 -6.44
CA TRP A 177 13.78 -20.02 -7.82
C TRP A 177 12.30 -19.80 -8.14
N GLN A 178 11.40 -20.02 -7.17
CA GLN A 178 9.96 -19.82 -7.35
C GLN A 178 9.63 -18.33 -7.58
N ARG A 179 10.29 -17.44 -6.85
CA ARG A 179 10.14 -15.99 -7.04
C ARG A 179 10.67 -15.54 -8.40
N ILE A 180 11.82 -16.06 -8.82
CA ILE A 180 12.38 -15.79 -10.14
C ILE A 180 11.43 -16.28 -11.23
N PHE A 181 10.84 -17.46 -11.07
CA PHE A 181 9.86 -18.00 -12.02
C PHE A 181 8.66 -17.06 -12.18
N TRP A 182 8.06 -16.59 -11.07
CA TRP A 182 6.93 -15.68 -11.12
C TRP A 182 7.29 -14.34 -11.74
N SER A 183 8.45 -13.77 -11.41
CA SER A 183 8.92 -12.51 -12.01
C SER A 183 9.13 -12.62 -13.52
N LEU A 184 9.68 -13.74 -14.00
CA LEU A 184 9.86 -13.99 -15.43
C LEU A 184 8.53 -14.20 -16.14
N LEU A 185 7.60 -14.90 -15.52
CA LEU A 185 6.27 -15.14 -16.08
C LEU A 185 5.47 -13.82 -16.18
N GLU A 186 5.51 -12.99 -15.14
CA GLU A 186 4.87 -11.68 -15.11
C GLU A 186 5.43 -10.74 -16.19
N GLY A 187 6.77 -10.64 -16.26
CA GLY A 187 7.45 -9.84 -17.29
C GLY A 187 7.21 -10.37 -18.70
N GLY A 188 7.21 -11.69 -18.89
CA GLY A 188 6.93 -12.32 -20.18
C GLY A 188 5.49 -12.09 -20.64
N ALA A 189 4.52 -12.23 -19.76
CA ALA A 189 3.11 -11.94 -20.06
C ALA A 189 2.91 -10.46 -20.44
N ALA A 190 3.51 -9.54 -19.69
CA ALA A 190 3.46 -8.12 -19.99
C ALA A 190 4.09 -7.80 -21.37
N ALA A 191 5.25 -8.40 -21.66
CA ALA A 191 5.93 -8.23 -22.94
C ALA A 191 5.07 -8.75 -24.14
N ILE A 192 4.48 -9.94 -24.00
CA ILE A 192 3.60 -10.52 -25.05
C ILE A 192 2.40 -9.62 -25.29
N LEU A 193 1.73 -9.13 -24.23
CA LEU A 193 0.59 -8.22 -24.37
C LEU A 193 1.00 -6.90 -25.02
N LEU A 194 2.14 -6.36 -24.64
CA LEU A 194 2.64 -5.10 -25.19
C LEU A 194 3.01 -5.23 -26.67
N LEU A 195 3.65 -6.32 -27.06
CA LEU A 195 4.03 -6.59 -28.46
C LEU A 195 2.80 -6.94 -29.33
N GLY A 196 1.81 -7.65 -28.77
CA GLY A 196 0.63 -8.11 -29.51
C GLY A 196 -0.46 -7.04 -29.72
N GLY A 197 -0.63 -6.13 -28.80
CA GLY A 197 -1.70 -5.11 -28.84
C GLY A 197 -1.36 -3.79 -28.18
N GLY A 198 -0.09 -3.55 -27.93
CA GLY A 198 0.40 -2.30 -27.33
C GLY A 198 -0.08 -2.08 -25.90
N LEU A 199 0.01 -0.83 -25.45
CA LEU A 199 -0.40 -0.43 -24.11
C LEU A 199 -1.88 -0.71 -23.84
N LEU A 200 -2.75 -0.58 -24.86
CA LEU A 200 -4.18 -0.81 -24.71
C LEU A 200 -4.49 -2.27 -24.35
N ALA A 201 -3.81 -3.24 -24.96
CA ALA A 201 -4.00 -4.66 -24.64
C ALA A 201 -3.58 -4.97 -23.20
N LEU A 202 -2.47 -4.42 -22.76
CA LEU A 202 -1.99 -4.55 -21.38
C LEU A 202 -2.98 -3.97 -20.38
N GLN A 203 -3.48 -2.77 -20.65
CA GLN A 203 -4.48 -2.10 -19.82
C GLN A 203 -5.79 -2.90 -19.78
N THR A 204 -6.31 -3.33 -20.92
CA THR A 204 -7.55 -4.11 -20.98
C THR A 204 -7.44 -5.43 -20.24
N ALA A 205 -6.31 -6.13 -20.35
CA ALA A 205 -6.06 -7.35 -19.61
C ALA A 205 -6.05 -7.11 -18.08
N ALA A 206 -5.41 -6.04 -17.63
CA ALA A 206 -5.42 -5.67 -16.22
C ALA A 206 -6.82 -5.31 -15.71
N LEU A 207 -7.59 -4.53 -16.50
CA LEU A 207 -8.94 -4.11 -16.14
C LEU A 207 -9.94 -5.27 -16.09
N SER A 208 -9.79 -6.27 -16.97
CA SER A 208 -10.67 -7.45 -16.99
C SER A 208 -10.68 -8.23 -15.67
N MET A 209 -9.58 -8.12 -14.91
CA MET A 209 -9.45 -8.74 -13.57
C MET A 209 -10.15 -7.94 -12.46
N ALA A 210 -10.58 -6.71 -12.71
CA ALA A 210 -11.19 -5.86 -11.68
C ALA A 210 -12.48 -6.45 -11.13
N LEU A 211 -13.33 -7.03 -11.96
CA LEU A 211 -14.61 -7.59 -11.53
C LEU A 211 -14.45 -8.78 -10.57
N PRO A 212 -13.68 -9.84 -10.87
CA PRO A 212 -13.43 -10.92 -9.91
C PRO A 212 -12.70 -10.42 -8.65
N PHE A 213 -11.76 -9.48 -8.77
CA PHE A 213 -11.10 -8.92 -7.60
C PHE A 213 -12.01 -8.02 -6.74
N ALA A 214 -13.02 -7.37 -7.30
CA ALA A 214 -14.04 -6.64 -6.54
C ALA A 214 -14.78 -7.58 -5.57
N ILE A 215 -15.14 -8.78 -6.02
CA ILE A 215 -15.78 -9.79 -5.16
C ILE A 215 -14.84 -10.22 -4.03
N VAL A 216 -13.57 -10.50 -4.38
CA VAL A 216 -12.54 -10.84 -3.37
C VAL A 216 -12.36 -9.73 -2.35
N MET A 217 -12.34 -8.47 -2.79
CA MET A 217 -12.23 -7.30 -1.90
C MET A 217 -13.40 -7.22 -0.91
N LEU A 218 -14.63 -7.44 -1.36
CA LEU A 218 -15.80 -7.46 -0.48
C LEU A 218 -15.70 -8.57 0.57
N LEU A 219 -15.22 -9.76 0.19
CA LEU A 219 -14.96 -10.85 1.12
C LEU A 219 -13.87 -10.51 2.14
N ILE A 220 -12.81 -9.83 1.71
CA ILE A 220 -11.74 -9.35 2.59
C ILE A 220 -12.29 -8.31 3.58
N CYS A 221 -13.11 -7.36 3.14
CA CYS A 221 -13.75 -6.38 4.01
C CYS A 221 -14.63 -7.05 5.07
N TYR A 222 -15.44 -8.03 4.68
CA TYR A 222 -16.24 -8.80 5.61
C TYR A 222 -15.39 -9.59 6.62
N SER A 223 -14.34 -10.24 6.16
CA SER A 223 -13.41 -11.00 7.02
C SER A 223 -12.69 -10.09 8.01
N LEU A 224 -12.27 -8.89 7.57
CA LEU A 224 -11.65 -7.89 8.44
C LEU A 224 -12.62 -7.40 9.51
N TYR A 225 -13.85 -7.03 9.12
CA TYR A 225 -14.89 -6.62 10.07
C TYR A 225 -15.14 -7.69 11.14
N LYS A 226 -15.31 -8.95 10.71
CA LYS A 226 -15.51 -10.07 11.63
C LYS A 226 -14.32 -10.28 12.56
N GLY A 227 -13.09 -10.28 12.02
CA GLY A 227 -11.88 -10.46 12.82
C GLY A 227 -11.69 -9.38 13.88
N LEU A 228 -11.94 -8.11 13.54
CA LEU A 228 -11.86 -7.00 14.49
C LEU A 228 -12.96 -7.07 15.55
N SER A 229 -14.18 -7.48 15.16
CA SER A 229 -15.29 -7.67 16.10
C SER A 229 -15.01 -8.81 17.09
N ASP A 230 -14.48 -9.94 16.61
CA ASP A 230 -14.13 -11.09 17.46
C ASP A 230 -13.01 -10.72 18.45
N GLU A 231 -12.02 -9.92 18.02
CA GLU A 231 -10.92 -9.44 18.86
C GLU A 231 -11.41 -8.44 19.92
N ALA A 232 -12.31 -7.53 19.56
CA ALA A 232 -12.92 -6.59 20.49
C ALA A 232 -13.74 -7.32 21.57
N ASN A 233 -14.59 -8.28 21.19
CA ASN A 233 -15.38 -9.08 22.10
C ASN A 233 -14.49 -9.93 23.04
N ALA A 234 -13.37 -10.45 22.55
CA ALA A 234 -12.42 -11.20 23.36
C ALA A 234 -11.72 -10.29 24.39
N ALA A 235 -11.37 -9.06 24.03
CA ALA A 235 -10.80 -8.09 24.95
C ALA A 235 -11.77 -7.69 26.05
N GLU A 236 -13.04 -7.42 25.72
CA GLU A 236 -14.09 -7.07 26.68
C GLU A 236 -14.38 -8.20 27.67
N ASN A 237 -14.41 -9.45 27.19
CA ASN A 237 -14.57 -10.62 28.05
C ASN A 237 -13.39 -10.81 29.01
N MET A 238 -12.17 -10.50 28.59
CA MET A 238 -10.99 -10.58 29.46
C MET A 238 -11.05 -9.50 30.56
N GLU A 239 -11.48 -8.31 30.23
CA GLU A 239 -11.61 -7.19 31.17
C GLU A 239 -12.71 -7.47 32.19
N SER A 240 -13.86 -7.95 31.76
CA SER A 240 -14.99 -8.36 32.61
C SER A 240 -14.59 -9.49 33.58
N ASN A 241 -13.87 -10.50 33.11
CA ASN A 241 -13.39 -11.57 33.96
C ASN A 241 -12.35 -11.10 34.99
N ASN A 242 -11.51 -10.14 34.64
CA ASN A 242 -10.53 -9.55 35.57
C ASN A 242 -11.22 -8.73 36.65
N THR A 243 -12.24 -7.95 36.31
CA THR A 243 -13.05 -7.16 37.25
C THR A 243 -13.78 -8.08 38.22
N ASN A 244 -14.46 -9.11 37.73
CA ASN A 244 -15.18 -10.09 38.58
C ASN A 244 -14.24 -10.90 39.52
N ASN A 245 -12.99 -11.13 39.10
CA ASN A 245 -12.02 -11.80 39.96
C ASN A 245 -11.45 -10.87 41.05
N ASN A 246 -11.36 -9.55 40.77
CA ASN A 246 -10.95 -8.57 41.77
C ASN A 246 -12.05 -8.33 42.80
N ASP A 247 -13.32 -8.19 42.39
CA ASP A 247 -14.48 -8.07 43.32
C ASP A 247 -14.57 -9.27 44.25
N LYS A 248 -14.34 -10.50 43.73
CA LYS A 248 -14.36 -11.72 44.58
C LYS A 248 -13.17 -11.81 45.56
N ARG A 249 -12.09 -11.06 45.32
CA ARG A 249 -10.95 -11.00 46.27
C ARG A 249 -11.17 -9.97 47.36
N GLU A 250 -11.96 -8.92 47.08
CA GLU A 250 -12.30 -7.91 48.08
C GLU A 250 -13.44 -8.42 49.04
N ASP A 251 -14.29 -9.32 48.60
CA ASP A 251 -15.39 -9.86 49.40
C ASP A 251 -15.01 -11.08 50.26
N ASP A 252 -13.74 -11.55 50.25
CA ASP A 252 -13.29 -12.64 51.09
C ASP A 252 -12.75 -12.10 52.47
N PRO A 253 -13.58 -12.21 53.55
CA PRO A 253 -13.21 -11.67 54.85
C PRO A 253 -12.07 -12.43 55.55
N ASN A 254 -11.46 -13.40 54.87
CA ASN A 254 -10.39 -14.22 55.45
C ASN A 254 -8.98 -13.86 54.97
N ILE A 255 -8.86 -12.78 54.15
CA ILE A 255 -7.54 -12.21 53.81
C ILE A 255 -7.20 -11.13 54.85
N GLY A 256 -6.93 -11.55 56.06
CA GLY A 256 -6.29 -10.75 57.06
C GLY A 256 -4.80 -10.58 56.70
N ASP A 257 -4.47 -9.33 56.49
CA ASP A 257 -3.15 -8.68 56.66
C ASP A 257 -1.91 -9.62 56.63
N THR A 258 -1.59 -10.14 55.44
CA THR A 258 -0.25 -10.67 55.17
C THR A 258 0.51 -9.66 54.37
N THR A 259 1.43 -9.00 55.07
CA THR A 259 2.44 -8.08 54.59
C THR A 259 3.11 -8.56 53.29
N GLY A 260 3.35 -7.61 52.43
CA GLY A 260 3.77 -7.68 51.01
C GLY A 260 5.00 -8.49 50.60
N GLU A 261 5.43 -9.50 51.34
CA GLU A 261 6.55 -10.39 50.96
C GLU A 261 6.08 -11.65 50.23
N ASP A 262 4.89 -12.18 50.56
CA ASP A 262 4.39 -13.45 49.95
C ASP A 262 3.85 -13.25 48.52
N THR A 263 3.43 -12.03 48.16
CA THR A 263 2.91 -11.70 46.79
C THR A 263 4.03 -11.62 45.75
N GLU A 264 5.24 -11.25 46.14
CA GLU A 264 6.37 -11.23 45.19
C GLU A 264 6.91 -12.64 44.88
N GLU A 265 6.80 -13.57 45.81
CA GLU A 265 7.23 -14.96 45.64
C GLU A 265 6.24 -15.74 44.73
N GLU A 266 4.93 -15.58 44.90
CA GLU A 266 3.91 -16.20 44.02
C GLU A 266 4.02 -15.69 42.59
N ILE A 267 4.24 -14.39 42.38
CA ILE A 267 4.44 -13.80 41.04
C ILE A 267 5.73 -14.32 40.38
N LYS A 268 6.78 -14.59 41.19
CA LYS A 268 8.04 -15.18 40.69
C LYS A 268 7.89 -16.66 40.34
N ILE A 269 7.03 -17.40 41.05
CA ILE A 269 6.77 -18.82 40.80
C ILE A 269 5.95 -18.98 39.54
N ASP A 270 4.90 -18.18 39.34
CA ASP A 270 4.05 -18.23 38.15
C ASP A 270 4.79 -17.82 36.87
N LYS A 271 5.67 -16.79 36.97
CA LYS A 271 6.57 -16.41 35.85
C LYS A 271 7.57 -17.52 35.51
N LYS A 272 8.05 -18.25 36.47
CA LYS A 272 9.00 -19.37 36.28
C LYS A 272 8.31 -20.58 35.64
N ASP A 273 7.08 -20.89 36.05
CA ASP A 273 6.27 -21.99 35.45
C ASP A 273 5.80 -21.66 34.04
N THR A 274 5.42 -20.43 33.76
CA THR A 274 5.07 -19.96 32.44
C THR A 274 6.26 -19.99 31.49
N GLN A 275 7.46 -19.63 31.93
CA GLN A 275 8.70 -19.78 31.16
C GLN A 275 9.07 -21.25 30.91
N LYS A 276 8.85 -22.12 31.91
CA LYS A 276 9.13 -23.56 31.80
C LYS A 276 8.19 -24.25 30.81
N LYS A 277 6.89 -23.88 30.81
CA LYS A 277 5.90 -24.34 29.83
C LYS A 277 6.19 -23.86 28.41
N ARG A 278 6.67 -22.60 28.24
CA ARG A 278 7.10 -22.06 26.93
C ARG A 278 8.35 -22.78 26.40
N LYS A 279 9.36 -23.05 27.26
CA LYS A 279 10.56 -23.81 26.87
C LYS A 279 10.23 -25.25 26.51
N ALA A 280 9.35 -25.94 27.25
CA ALA A 280 8.92 -27.31 26.94
C ALA A 280 8.17 -27.40 25.59
N LYS A 281 7.26 -26.42 25.30
CA LYS A 281 6.58 -26.33 23.99
C LYS A 281 7.54 -26.09 22.83
N SER A 282 8.58 -25.27 23.04
CA SER A 282 9.62 -25.00 22.05
C SER A 282 10.47 -26.24 21.74
N THR A 283 10.83 -27.02 22.77
CA THR A 283 11.65 -28.25 22.63
C THR A 283 10.86 -29.36 21.91
N THR A 284 9.57 -29.49 22.21
CA THR A 284 8.69 -30.48 21.56
C THR A 284 8.48 -30.14 20.08
N LYS A 285 8.39 -28.84 19.73
CA LYS A 285 8.26 -28.38 18.34
C LYS A 285 9.55 -28.61 17.55
N LYS A 286 10.75 -28.42 18.19
CA LYS A 286 12.06 -28.72 17.60
C LYS A 286 12.24 -30.22 17.35
N SER A 287 11.87 -31.07 18.32
CA SER A 287 11.97 -32.52 18.20
C SER A 287 11.07 -33.10 17.09
N LYS A 288 9.83 -32.60 16.95
CA LYS A 288 8.95 -32.99 15.84
C LYS A 288 9.54 -32.60 14.48
N LYS A 289 10.10 -31.38 14.36
CA LYS A 289 10.72 -30.90 13.12
C LYS A 289 11.94 -31.71 12.70
N THR A 290 12.74 -32.16 13.66
CA THR A 290 13.93 -32.99 13.41
C THR A 290 13.56 -34.43 13.01
N LYS A 291 12.47 -34.99 13.55
CA LYS A 291 11.96 -36.31 13.15
C LYS A 291 11.40 -36.29 11.74
N THR A 292 10.68 -35.25 11.35
CA THR A 292 10.13 -35.09 9.98
C THR A 292 11.25 -34.92 8.94
N LEU A 293 12.32 -34.18 9.27
CA LEU A 293 13.48 -34.00 8.40
C LEU A 293 14.31 -35.27 8.24
N LYS A 294 14.40 -36.15 9.27
CA LYS A 294 15.06 -37.46 9.16
C LYS A 294 14.25 -38.45 8.31
N SER A 295 12.92 -38.40 8.39
CA SER A 295 12.04 -39.26 7.57
C SER A 295 12.05 -38.88 6.09
N MET A 296 12.34 -37.63 5.73
CA MET A 296 12.47 -37.15 4.35
C MET A 296 13.84 -37.42 3.69
N LYS A 297 14.86 -37.78 4.47
CA LYS A 297 16.21 -38.13 3.94
C LYS A 297 16.42 -39.63 3.66
N THR A 298 15.43 -40.44 4.00
CA THR A 298 15.48 -41.92 3.84
C THR A 298 14.45 -42.45 2.82
N ARG A 299 13.94 -41.58 1.98
CA ARG A 299 13.22 -41.92 0.75
C ARG A 299 13.93 -41.17 -0.41
#